data_33542649b166f2392e5868f9e9abe68c
#
_entry.id   33542649b166f2392e5868f9e9abe68c
#
_cell.length_a   1.000
_cell.length_b   1.000
_cell.length_c   1.000
_cell.angle_alpha   90.00
_cell.angle_beta   90.00
_cell.angle_gamma   90.00
#
_symmetry.space_group_name_H-M   'P 1'
#
loop_
_entity.id
_entity.type
_entity.pdbx_description
1 polymer ?
#
loop_
_entity_poly.entity_id
_entity_poly.type
_entity_poly.pdbx_seq_one_letter_code
_entity_poly.pdbx_strand_id
1 'polypeptide(L)'
;MIKKDIKTRDDVYLLVTTFYKKVREDKVLGPFFNRVIKDWEAHFEHLTSFWESSLFLKTRYNGNPLEAHVKADKANNNAITELHFGLWLNLWFQTIDELFEGDYAENAKRRARKMGTFLYLKIFEARNG
;
A
#
# COMPACT_ATOMS: atom_id res chain seq x y z
N MET A 1 4.45 -12.06 24.04
CA MET A 1 3.45 -12.75 23.23
C MET A 1 3.99 -12.96 21.83
N ILE A 2 3.89 -14.18 21.32
CA ILE A 2 4.37 -14.51 19.98
C ILE A 2 3.29 -14.13 18.97
N LYS A 3 3.66 -13.31 17.98
CA LYS A 3 2.77 -12.93 16.90
C LYS A 3 2.75 -14.04 15.86
N LYS A 4 1.61 -14.25 15.22
CA LYS A 4 1.52 -15.20 14.11
C LYS A 4 1.94 -14.54 12.79
N ASP A 5 2.22 -15.38 11.80
CA ASP A 5 2.47 -14.89 10.44
C ASP A 5 1.15 -14.62 9.71
N ILE A 6 1.24 -13.96 8.57
CA ILE A 6 0.09 -13.72 7.68
C ILE A 6 -0.23 -15.04 6.99
N LYS A 7 -1.47 -15.54 7.15
CA LYS A 7 -1.83 -16.86 6.62
C LYS A 7 -3.06 -16.86 5.73
N THR A 8 -3.98 -15.92 5.93
CA THR A 8 -5.29 -15.94 5.27
C THR A 8 -5.62 -14.59 4.65
N ARG A 9 -6.66 -14.58 3.80
CA ARG A 9 -7.21 -13.33 3.28
C ARG A 9 -7.65 -12.40 4.41
N ASP A 10 -8.24 -12.96 5.48
CA ASP A 10 -8.67 -12.14 6.61
C ASP A 10 -7.48 -11.45 7.29
N ASP A 11 -6.34 -12.13 7.38
CA ASP A 11 -5.12 -11.54 7.90
C ASP A 11 -4.66 -10.37 7.02
N VAL A 12 -4.71 -10.54 5.70
CA VAL A 12 -4.35 -9.48 4.75
C VAL A 12 -5.33 -8.31 4.88
N TYR A 13 -6.62 -8.59 5.01
CA TYR A 13 -7.63 -7.55 5.18
C TYR A 13 -7.40 -6.75 6.47
N LEU A 14 -7.09 -7.43 7.55
CA LEU A 14 -6.76 -6.77 8.82
C LEU A 14 -5.53 -5.85 8.66
N LEU A 15 -4.50 -6.34 7.99
CA LEU A 15 -3.29 -5.55 7.73
C LEU A 15 -3.62 -4.31 6.91
N VAL A 16 -4.35 -4.48 5.81
CA VAL A 16 -4.70 -3.38 4.90
C VAL A 16 -5.54 -2.32 5.61
N THR A 17 -6.58 -2.74 6.33
CA THR A 17 -7.47 -1.79 7.01
C THR A 17 -6.79 -1.07 8.16
N THR A 18 -5.96 -1.76 8.94
CA THR A 18 -5.21 -1.15 10.03
C THR A 18 -4.21 -0.12 9.49
N PHE A 19 -3.52 -0.49 8.42
CA PHE A 19 -2.56 0.39 7.76
C PHE A 19 -3.26 1.67 7.24
N TYR A 20 -4.36 1.53 6.51
CA TYR A 20 -5.03 2.69 5.95
C TYR A 20 -5.71 3.58 6.99
N LYS A 21 -6.07 3.03 8.14
CA LYS A 21 -6.51 3.86 9.25
C LYS A 21 -5.41 4.86 9.62
N LYS A 22 -4.17 4.39 9.69
CA LYS A 22 -3.01 5.25 9.99
C LYS A 22 -2.74 6.24 8.87
N VAL A 23 -2.81 5.80 7.61
CA VAL A 23 -2.59 6.65 6.45
C VAL A 23 -3.61 7.79 6.39
N ARG A 24 -4.88 7.47 6.61
CA ARG A 24 -5.95 8.46 6.56
C ARG A 24 -5.85 9.52 7.66
N GLU A 25 -5.28 9.15 8.80
CA GLU A 25 -5.09 10.04 9.94
C GLU A 25 -3.77 10.79 9.86
N ASP A 26 -2.85 10.38 9.00
CA ASP A 26 -1.55 11.03 8.82
C ASP A 26 -1.73 12.41 8.19
N LYS A 27 -1.05 13.41 8.73
CA LYS A 27 -1.22 14.80 8.28
C LYS A 27 -0.70 15.04 6.87
N VAL A 28 0.29 14.26 6.45
CA VAL A 28 0.90 14.41 5.13
C VAL A 28 0.20 13.50 4.11
N LEU A 29 0.01 12.22 4.43
CA LEU A 29 -0.55 11.23 3.51
C LEU A 29 -2.07 11.30 3.39
N GLY A 30 -2.77 11.57 4.48
CA GLY A 30 -4.24 11.57 4.50
C GLY A 30 -4.86 12.42 3.41
N PRO A 31 -4.44 13.70 3.25
CA PRO A 31 -5.03 14.55 2.21
C PRO A 31 -4.90 14.00 0.80
N PHE A 32 -3.76 13.34 0.48
CA PHE A 32 -3.59 12.73 -0.85
C PHE A 32 -4.58 11.62 -1.10
N PHE A 33 -4.69 10.69 -0.14
CA PHE A 33 -5.57 9.53 -0.31
C PHE A 33 -7.04 9.89 -0.22
N ASN A 34 -7.41 10.77 0.72
CA ASN A 34 -8.82 11.18 0.90
C ASN A 34 -9.34 11.96 -0.31
N ARG A 35 -8.47 12.63 -1.04
CA ARG A 35 -8.84 13.39 -2.24
C ARG A 35 -9.20 12.47 -3.41
N VAL A 36 -8.51 11.33 -3.51
CA VAL A 36 -8.62 10.42 -4.65
C VAL A 36 -9.61 9.28 -4.40
N ILE A 37 -9.60 8.72 -3.18
CA ILE A 37 -10.40 7.55 -2.86
C ILE A 37 -11.76 7.97 -2.32
N LYS A 38 -12.82 7.57 -3.02
CA LYS A 38 -14.20 7.90 -2.65
C LYS A 38 -14.91 6.75 -1.96
N ASP A 39 -14.58 5.52 -2.34
CA ASP A 39 -15.17 4.31 -1.75
C ASP A 39 -14.06 3.51 -1.09
N TRP A 40 -13.89 3.74 0.22
CA TRP A 40 -12.82 3.09 0.98
C TRP A 40 -13.02 1.59 1.12
N GLU A 41 -14.26 1.12 1.21
CA GLU A 41 -14.52 -0.31 1.32
C GLU A 41 -14.09 -1.06 0.06
N ALA A 42 -14.46 -0.53 -1.11
CA ALA A 42 -14.04 -1.10 -2.37
C ALA A 42 -12.52 -1.08 -2.50
N HIS A 43 -11.88 0.00 -2.05
CA HIS A 43 -10.43 0.14 -2.08
C HIS A 43 -9.76 -0.93 -1.19
N PHE A 44 -10.29 -1.15 0.01
CA PHE A 44 -9.77 -2.18 0.93
C PHE A 44 -9.87 -3.57 0.32
N GLU A 45 -11.01 -3.90 -0.30
CA GLU A 45 -11.18 -5.19 -0.96
C GLU A 45 -10.20 -5.37 -2.12
N HIS A 46 -10.02 -4.33 -2.91
CA HIS A 46 -9.10 -4.34 -4.05
C HIS A 46 -7.66 -4.56 -3.59
N LEU A 47 -7.22 -3.84 -2.57
CA LEU A 47 -5.86 -3.97 -2.05
C LEU A 47 -5.65 -5.29 -1.32
N THR A 48 -6.67 -5.80 -0.64
CA THR A 48 -6.61 -7.12 -0.02
C THR A 48 -6.37 -8.18 -1.09
N SER A 49 -7.09 -8.10 -2.21
CA SER A 49 -6.88 -9.02 -3.34
C SER A 49 -5.49 -8.89 -3.95
N PHE A 50 -4.99 -7.65 -4.07
CA PHE A 50 -3.62 -7.41 -4.56
C PHE A 50 -2.59 -8.10 -3.66
N TRP A 51 -2.65 -7.85 -2.36
CA TRP A 51 -1.67 -8.42 -1.43
C TRP A 51 -1.83 -9.93 -1.27
N GLU A 52 -3.07 -10.43 -1.27
CA GLU A 52 -3.32 -11.86 -1.26
C GLU A 52 -2.67 -12.53 -2.47
N SER A 53 -2.87 -11.97 -3.65
CA SER A 53 -2.27 -12.48 -4.89
C SER A 53 -0.75 -12.45 -4.83
N SER A 54 -0.20 -11.37 -4.32
CA SER A 54 1.24 -11.18 -4.22
C SER A 54 1.89 -12.14 -3.23
N LEU A 55 1.30 -12.29 -2.03
CA LEU A 55 1.90 -13.08 -0.96
C LEU A 55 1.64 -14.58 -1.12
N PHE A 56 0.47 -14.96 -1.60
CA PHE A 56 0.06 -16.36 -1.68
C PHE A 56 0.04 -16.91 -3.10
N LEU A 57 0.50 -16.14 -4.06
CA LEU A 57 0.55 -16.53 -5.47
C LEU A 57 -0.82 -16.89 -6.04
N LYS A 58 -1.86 -16.16 -5.62
CA LYS A 58 -3.23 -16.32 -6.14
C LYS A 58 -3.50 -15.26 -7.20
N THR A 59 -4.41 -15.57 -8.14
CA THR A 59 -4.69 -14.71 -9.29
C THR A 59 -6.04 -14.00 -9.15
N ARG A 60 -6.29 -13.37 -8.00
CA ARG A 60 -7.55 -12.65 -7.75
C ARG A 60 -7.48 -11.17 -8.05
N TYR A 61 -6.27 -10.63 -8.15
CA TYR A 61 -6.10 -9.21 -8.41
C TYR A 61 -6.21 -8.93 -9.90
N ASN A 62 -6.99 -7.91 -10.25
CA ASN A 62 -7.24 -7.51 -11.63
C ASN A 62 -7.21 -5.98 -11.70
N GLY A 63 -6.04 -5.40 -11.48
CA GLY A 63 -5.88 -3.96 -11.50
C GLY A 63 -4.49 -3.56 -11.93
N ASN A 64 -4.24 -2.26 -11.99
CA ASN A 64 -2.96 -1.71 -12.39
C ASN A 64 -2.48 -0.67 -11.35
N PRO A 65 -1.62 -1.09 -10.38
CA PRO A 65 -1.14 -0.17 -9.36
C PRO A 65 -0.37 1.02 -9.93
N LEU A 66 0.40 0.80 -10.99
CA LEU A 66 1.16 1.87 -11.63
C LEU A 66 0.23 2.96 -12.15
N GLU A 67 -0.79 2.57 -12.90
CA GLU A 67 -1.76 3.53 -13.45
C GLU A 67 -2.48 4.28 -12.34
N ALA A 68 -2.91 3.59 -11.29
CA ALA A 68 -3.60 4.20 -10.16
C ALA A 68 -2.72 5.24 -9.47
N HIS A 69 -1.43 4.94 -9.27
CA HIS A 69 -0.51 5.87 -8.62
C HIS A 69 -0.18 7.08 -9.49
N VAL A 70 -0.06 6.89 -10.80
CA VAL A 70 0.15 8.01 -11.72
C VAL A 70 -1.06 8.95 -11.72
N LYS A 71 -2.27 8.38 -11.72
CA LYS A 71 -3.50 9.19 -11.63
C LYS A 71 -3.58 9.95 -10.31
N ALA A 72 -3.22 9.31 -9.19
CA ALA A 72 -3.22 9.94 -7.89
C ALA A 72 -2.23 11.10 -7.83
N ASP A 73 -1.03 10.93 -8.41
CA ASP A 73 -0.03 11.99 -8.48
C ASP A 73 -0.57 13.20 -9.26
N LYS A 74 -1.16 12.95 -10.43
CA LYS A 74 -1.75 14.03 -11.24
C LYS A 74 -2.89 14.73 -10.53
N ALA A 75 -3.75 13.97 -9.84
CA ALA A 75 -4.88 14.54 -9.09
C ALA A 75 -4.40 15.43 -7.93
N ASN A 76 -3.18 15.24 -7.45
CA ASN A 76 -2.57 16.04 -6.38
C ASN A 76 -1.51 17.01 -6.93
N ASN A 77 -1.66 17.44 -8.18
CA ASN A 77 -0.78 18.42 -8.83
C ASN A 77 0.67 17.96 -8.91
N ASN A 78 0.88 16.66 -9.13
CA ASN A 78 2.21 16.05 -9.23
C ASN A 78 3.07 16.29 -7.97
N ALA A 79 2.44 16.28 -6.80
CA ALA A 79 3.10 16.61 -5.54
C ALA A 79 3.62 15.39 -4.77
N ILE A 80 3.46 14.18 -5.29
CA ILE A 80 3.97 12.97 -4.63
C ILE A 80 5.50 12.93 -4.73
N THR A 81 6.18 12.76 -3.59
CA THR A 81 7.64 12.79 -3.50
C THR A 81 8.17 11.54 -2.80
N GLU A 82 9.51 11.42 -2.74
CA GLU A 82 10.16 10.37 -1.96
C GLU A 82 9.71 10.40 -0.49
N LEU A 83 9.47 11.58 0.05
CA LEU A 83 8.99 11.72 1.42
C LEU A 83 7.66 10.98 1.60
N HIS A 84 6.73 11.13 0.66
CA HIS A 84 5.43 10.45 0.73
C HIS A 84 5.60 8.93 0.69
N PHE A 85 6.44 8.41 -0.19
CA PHE A 85 6.72 6.97 -0.25
C PHE A 85 7.43 6.48 1.01
N GLY A 86 8.34 7.27 1.57
CA GLY A 86 9.02 6.94 2.82
C GLY A 86 8.05 6.84 3.99
N LEU A 87 7.15 7.81 4.12
CA LEU A 87 6.11 7.80 5.16
C LEU A 87 5.19 6.59 4.99
N TRP A 88 4.76 6.31 3.76
CA TRP A 88 3.93 5.16 3.44
C TRP A 88 4.60 3.85 3.85
N LEU A 89 5.87 3.67 3.50
CA LEU A 89 6.63 2.47 3.86
C LEU A 89 6.80 2.34 5.36
N ASN A 90 7.10 3.44 6.06
CA ASN A 90 7.27 3.41 7.51
C ASN A 90 5.98 2.96 8.21
N LEU A 91 4.83 3.47 7.77
CA LEU A 91 3.55 3.08 8.34
C LEU A 91 3.22 1.63 8.03
N TRP A 92 3.55 1.17 6.81
CA TRP A 92 3.35 -0.24 6.42
C TRP A 92 4.19 -1.16 7.29
N PHE A 93 5.48 -0.87 7.45
CA PHE A 93 6.38 -1.66 8.29
C PHE A 93 5.90 -1.68 9.74
N GLN A 94 5.52 -0.52 10.27
CA GLN A 94 5.02 -0.39 11.63
C GLN A 94 3.78 -1.25 11.84
N THR A 95 2.86 -1.21 10.90
CA THR A 95 1.61 -1.98 10.98
C THR A 95 1.89 -3.48 10.94
N ILE A 96 2.78 -3.92 10.05
CA ILE A 96 3.15 -5.34 9.99
C ILE A 96 3.76 -5.77 11.32
N ASP A 97 4.68 -4.99 11.86
CA ASP A 97 5.36 -5.34 13.12
C ASP A 97 4.40 -5.39 14.31
N GLU A 98 3.36 -4.58 14.29
CA GLU A 98 2.33 -4.62 15.34
C GLU A 98 1.48 -5.88 15.28
N LEU A 99 1.18 -6.37 14.09
CA LEU A 99 0.17 -7.42 13.90
C LEU A 99 0.76 -8.80 13.64
N PHE A 100 1.90 -8.89 12.96
CA PHE A 100 2.41 -10.15 12.42
C PHE A 100 3.92 -10.29 12.57
N GLU A 101 4.37 -11.56 12.50
CA GLU A 101 5.79 -11.90 12.51
C GLU A 101 5.96 -13.21 11.75
N GLY A 102 6.93 -13.28 10.83
CA GLY A 102 7.22 -14.49 10.08
C GLY A 102 7.61 -14.21 8.64
N ASP A 103 7.73 -15.27 7.84
CA ASP A 103 8.22 -15.19 6.47
C ASP A 103 7.31 -14.36 5.57
N TYR A 104 5.99 -14.54 5.68
CA TYR A 104 5.06 -13.74 4.88
C TYR A 104 5.07 -12.27 5.30
N ALA A 105 5.19 -12.01 6.60
CA ALA A 105 5.32 -10.64 7.10
C ALA A 105 6.57 -9.97 6.51
N GLU A 106 7.71 -10.67 6.50
CA GLU A 106 8.95 -10.15 5.91
C GLU A 106 8.82 -9.96 4.40
N ASN A 107 8.13 -10.86 3.71
CA ASN A 107 7.86 -10.71 2.28
C ASN A 107 6.99 -9.50 1.99
N ALA A 108 5.98 -9.23 2.83
CA ALA A 108 5.13 -8.05 2.66
C ALA A 108 5.94 -6.76 2.76
N LYS A 109 6.90 -6.71 3.68
CA LYS A 109 7.81 -5.56 3.80
C LYS A 109 8.69 -5.42 2.57
N ARG A 110 9.30 -6.51 2.14
CA ARG A 110 10.24 -6.51 1.00
C ARG A 110 9.55 -6.10 -0.30
N ARG A 111 8.36 -6.67 -0.55
CA ARG A 111 7.59 -6.36 -1.76
C ARG A 111 7.12 -4.92 -1.77
N ALA A 112 6.70 -4.39 -0.63
CA ALA A 112 6.29 -2.99 -0.54
C ALA A 112 7.46 -2.05 -0.82
N ARG A 113 8.65 -2.36 -0.32
CA ARG A 113 9.84 -1.56 -0.58
C ARG A 113 10.19 -1.51 -2.07
N LYS A 114 10.20 -2.67 -2.72
CA LYS A 114 10.48 -2.75 -4.16
C LYS A 114 9.43 -2.03 -4.99
N MET A 115 8.17 -2.23 -4.66
CA MET A 115 7.06 -1.62 -5.36
C MET A 115 7.08 -0.10 -5.20
N GLY A 116 7.35 0.39 -3.99
CA GLY A 116 7.42 1.83 -3.73
C GLY A 116 8.49 2.51 -4.58
N THR A 117 9.68 1.93 -4.65
CA THR A 117 10.76 2.45 -5.48
C THR A 117 10.38 2.45 -6.96
N PHE A 118 9.85 1.33 -7.44
CA PHE A 118 9.43 1.20 -8.83
C PHE A 118 8.35 2.22 -9.19
N LEU A 119 7.32 2.35 -8.35
CA LEU A 119 6.22 3.27 -8.61
C LEU A 119 6.68 4.72 -8.59
N TYR A 120 7.55 5.07 -7.66
CA TYR A 120 8.08 6.44 -7.60
C TYR A 120 8.85 6.79 -8.88
N LEU A 121 9.72 5.89 -9.36
CA LEU A 121 10.46 6.11 -10.58
C LEU A 121 9.54 6.26 -11.80
N LYS A 122 8.48 5.45 -11.87
CA LYS A 122 7.52 5.53 -12.99
C LYS A 122 6.69 6.81 -12.94
N ILE A 123 6.32 7.27 -11.76
CA ILE A 123 5.64 8.56 -11.61
C ILE A 123 6.54 9.69 -12.09
N PHE A 124 7.81 9.66 -11.70
CA PHE A 124 8.79 10.66 -12.13
C PHE A 124 8.95 10.68 -13.65
N GLU A 125 9.06 9.51 -14.28
CA GLU A 125 9.12 9.39 -15.75
C GLU A 125 7.88 9.98 -16.41
N ALA A 126 6.69 9.72 -15.86
CA ALA A 126 5.44 10.23 -16.41
C ALA A 126 5.36 11.75 -16.35
N ARG A 127 5.98 12.40 -15.35
CA ARG A 127 6.05 13.86 -15.27
C ARG A 127 6.92 14.45 -16.35
N ASN A 128 7.98 13.74 -16.72
CA ASN A 128 9.00 14.23 -17.65
C ASN A 128 8.83 13.70 -19.07
N GLY A 129 7.88 12.81 -19.25
CA GLY A 129 7.55 12.25 -20.57
C GLY A 129 6.35 12.93 -21.17
#